data_32bd51165117964136da330568fb578b
#
_entry.id   32bd51165117964136da330568fb578b
#
_cell.length_a   1.000
_cell.length_b   1.000
_cell.length_c   1.000
_cell.angle_alpha   90.00
_cell.angle_beta   90.00
_cell.angle_gamma   90.00
#
_symmetry.space_group_name_H-M   'P 1'
#
loop_
_entity.id
_entity.type
_entity.pdbx_description
1 polymer ?
#
loop_
_entity_poly.entity_id
_entity_poly.type
_entity_poly.pdbx_seq_one_letter_code
_entity_poly.pdbx_strand_id
1 'polypeptide(L)'
;MTELVASQGAKAGLVVDRPIELAEAETLGSLPPLKQIDAGVLNVGYVEAGSVDGPAAILLHGWPYDIHSFDEVTPRLASAGFRVIVPYARGYGPTSFLSSETARTGQPSALAVDTIALMDALNIKQATIAGFDWGARSADIVAVLWPDRVKGIVSVSGYLIGGQEAGKMPLPPKAELQWWYQYYFATERGREGYSKYRREFAELIWKLASPKWAFDDATFARSAIAFDNPDHVDIVIHNYRWRLGLVQGDPGLDRLEAKLAAAPQITVPAVTLEGDENGAPHLDPAAYAKKFSGKYLHRLVKGGIGHNLPQEAPEAFAQAVIDVSKS
;
A
#
# COMPACT_ATOMS: atom_id res chain seq x y z
N MET A 1 -41.02 29.56 -27.78
CA MET A 1 -40.25 30.13 -26.66
C MET A 1 -40.34 29.15 -25.52
N THR A 2 -39.34 28.30 -25.32
CA THR A 2 -39.21 27.46 -24.13
C THR A 2 -37.70 27.32 -23.93
N GLU A 3 -37.22 27.98 -22.89
CA GLU A 3 -35.78 28.03 -22.54
C GLU A 3 -35.29 26.68 -22.04
N LEU A 4 -34.17 26.23 -22.60
CA LEU A 4 -33.38 25.13 -22.10
C LEU A 4 -32.48 25.64 -20.98
N VAL A 5 -32.75 25.22 -19.76
CA VAL A 5 -31.84 25.42 -18.62
C VAL A 5 -30.72 24.40 -18.73
N ALA A 6 -29.51 24.86 -19.06
CA ALA A 6 -28.30 24.05 -19.05
C ALA A 6 -27.80 23.91 -17.61
N SER A 7 -27.82 22.69 -17.06
CA SER A 7 -27.16 22.35 -15.80
C SER A 7 -25.65 22.31 -16.02
N GLN A 8 -24.93 23.21 -15.37
CA GLN A 8 -23.47 23.18 -15.32
C GLN A 8 -23.02 22.02 -14.40
N GLY A 9 -22.57 20.91 -14.99
CA GLY A 9 -21.86 19.86 -14.31
C GLY A 9 -20.46 20.35 -13.94
N ALA A 10 -20.14 20.28 -12.66
CA ALA A 10 -18.79 20.56 -12.17
C ALA A 10 -17.80 19.61 -12.83
N LYS A 11 -16.90 20.15 -13.64
CA LYS A 11 -15.76 19.43 -14.20
C LYS A 11 -14.76 19.18 -13.07
N ALA A 12 -14.52 17.92 -12.73
CA ALA A 12 -13.37 17.53 -11.93
C ALA A 12 -12.10 17.99 -12.68
N GLY A 13 -11.42 18.98 -12.12
CA GLY A 13 -10.25 19.57 -12.74
C GLY A 13 -9.05 18.61 -12.66
N LEU A 14 -8.64 18.12 -13.81
CA LEU A 14 -7.34 17.48 -13.97
C LEU A 14 -6.27 18.57 -13.84
N VAL A 15 -5.63 18.66 -12.67
CA VAL A 15 -4.52 19.61 -12.48
C VAL A 15 -3.25 18.99 -13.03
N VAL A 16 -2.76 19.56 -14.11
CA VAL A 16 -1.53 19.20 -14.79
C VAL A 16 -0.32 19.81 -14.08
N ASP A 17 0.60 18.95 -13.75
CA ASP A 17 2.06 19.05 -13.69
C ASP A 17 2.73 20.40 -13.34
N ARG A 18 3.38 20.43 -12.17
CA ARG A 18 4.60 21.24 -11.98
C ARG A 18 5.79 20.28 -11.91
N PRO A 19 6.85 20.48 -12.73
CA PRO A 19 8.08 19.70 -12.58
C PRO A 19 8.69 19.99 -11.21
N ILE A 20 8.95 18.96 -10.43
CA ILE A 20 9.75 19.05 -9.21
C ILE A 20 11.20 18.93 -9.67
N GLU A 21 11.98 20.00 -9.58
CA GLU A 21 13.44 19.95 -9.71
C GLU A 21 14.00 19.15 -8.53
N LEU A 22 14.71 18.06 -8.83
CA LEU A 22 15.38 17.23 -7.83
C LEU A 22 16.55 18.04 -7.22
N ALA A 23 16.41 18.46 -5.97
CA ALA A 23 17.54 18.95 -5.19
C ALA A 23 18.47 17.78 -4.84
N GLU A 24 19.77 18.01 -4.80
CA GLU A 24 20.80 17.00 -4.47
C GLU A 24 20.47 16.33 -3.13
N ALA A 25 20.39 14.98 -3.14
CA ALA A 25 20.05 14.19 -1.97
C ALA A 25 21.19 14.22 -0.96
N GLU A 26 21.02 14.96 0.13
CA GLU A 26 21.73 14.65 1.37
C GLU A 26 21.28 13.25 1.83
N THR A 27 22.25 12.38 2.12
CA THR A 27 22.02 11.04 2.70
C THR A 27 21.31 11.18 4.03
N LEU A 28 19.97 11.18 4.01
CA LEU A 28 19.13 11.16 5.19
C LEU A 28 19.24 9.75 5.81
N GLY A 29 19.57 9.73 7.09
CA GLY A 29 20.03 8.56 7.82
C GLY A 29 19.06 7.37 7.87
N SER A 30 19.56 6.24 8.35
CA SER A 30 18.83 4.98 8.57
C SER A 30 17.58 5.20 9.43
N LEU A 31 16.58 4.32 9.23
CA LEU A 31 15.36 4.27 10.07
C LEU A 31 15.69 4.22 11.57
N PRO A 32 14.84 4.79 12.43
CA PRO A 32 14.98 4.69 13.89
C PRO A 32 15.00 3.24 14.38
N PRO A 33 15.42 2.99 15.64
CA PRO A 33 15.38 1.67 16.23
C PRO A 33 13.98 1.04 16.17
N LEU A 34 13.97 -0.26 15.90
CA LEU A 34 12.76 -1.06 15.85
C LEU A 34 12.09 -1.12 17.23
N LYS A 35 10.76 -1.01 17.22
CA LYS A 35 9.87 -1.20 18.37
C LYS A 35 8.91 -2.35 18.10
N GLN A 36 8.30 -2.88 19.14
CA GLN A 36 7.23 -3.88 19.05
C GLN A 36 6.08 -3.52 19.98
N ILE A 37 4.84 -3.82 19.55
CA ILE A 37 3.63 -3.59 20.33
C ILE A 37 2.57 -4.63 20.00
N ASP A 38 1.85 -5.10 21.02
CA ASP A 38 0.68 -5.95 20.82
C ASP A 38 -0.48 -5.11 20.28
N ALA A 39 -0.98 -5.51 19.11
CA ALA A 39 -2.04 -4.82 18.39
C ALA A 39 -2.98 -5.84 17.72
N GLY A 40 -4.19 -5.96 18.24
CA GLY A 40 -5.16 -6.96 17.78
C GLY A 40 -4.64 -8.39 17.97
N VAL A 41 -4.44 -9.09 16.86
CA VAL A 41 -3.94 -10.48 16.85
C VAL A 41 -2.43 -10.59 16.66
N LEU A 42 -1.73 -9.47 16.56
CA LEU A 42 -0.31 -9.39 16.23
C LEU A 42 0.50 -8.71 17.34
N ASN A 43 1.75 -9.16 17.50
CA ASN A 43 2.83 -8.35 18.04
C ASN A 43 3.52 -7.69 16.84
N VAL A 44 3.25 -6.39 16.62
CA VAL A 44 3.68 -5.64 15.43
C VAL A 44 5.06 -5.05 15.63
N GLY A 45 6.01 -5.40 14.76
CA GLY A 45 7.28 -4.68 14.64
C GLY A 45 7.10 -3.40 13.84
N TYR A 46 7.61 -2.27 14.34
CA TYR A 46 7.48 -0.98 13.66
C TYR A 46 8.64 -0.04 14.01
N VAL A 47 8.84 0.98 13.17
CA VAL A 47 9.69 2.12 13.52
C VAL A 47 8.82 3.35 13.72
N GLU A 48 9.30 4.27 14.56
CA GLU A 48 8.61 5.53 14.88
C GLU A 48 9.60 6.68 14.85
N ALA A 49 9.26 7.72 14.10
CA ALA A 49 10.08 8.93 13.95
C ALA A 49 9.27 10.20 14.19
N GLY A 50 9.97 11.29 14.50
CA GLY A 50 9.36 12.60 14.72
C GLY A 50 8.74 12.78 16.11
N SER A 51 7.96 13.85 16.29
CA SER A 51 7.35 14.17 17.57
C SER A 51 6.13 13.31 17.85
N VAL A 52 6.03 12.75 19.06
CA VAL A 52 4.86 11.96 19.51
C VAL A 52 3.57 12.79 19.49
N ASP A 53 3.68 14.09 19.63
CA ASP A 53 2.55 15.04 19.63
C ASP A 53 2.22 15.55 18.21
N GLY A 54 3.02 15.20 17.21
CA GLY A 54 2.78 15.57 15.81
C GLY A 54 1.57 14.86 15.20
N PRO A 55 1.02 15.40 14.09
CA PRO A 55 -0.01 14.69 13.34
C PRO A 55 0.51 13.34 12.87
N ALA A 56 -0.24 12.27 13.07
CA ALA A 56 0.21 10.92 12.75
C ALA A 56 0.17 10.67 11.23
N ALA A 57 1.26 10.08 10.72
CA ALA A 57 1.36 9.51 9.38
C ALA A 57 1.75 8.03 9.50
N ILE A 58 0.96 7.13 8.89
CA ILE A 58 1.22 5.69 8.86
C ILE A 58 1.61 5.30 7.44
N LEU A 59 2.80 4.70 7.28
CA LEU A 59 3.37 4.34 5.99
C LEU A 59 3.32 2.82 5.83
N LEU A 60 2.58 2.34 4.83
CA LEU A 60 2.27 0.93 4.63
C LEU A 60 2.96 0.40 3.37
N HIS A 61 3.85 -0.58 3.56
CA HIS A 61 4.50 -1.28 2.46
C HIS A 61 3.61 -2.38 1.86
N GLY A 62 4.05 -2.94 0.75
CA GLY A 62 3.40 -4.05 0.06
C GLY A 62 4.30 -5.26 -0.15
N TRP A 63 3.88 -6.15 -1.03
CA TRP A 63 4.61 -7.35 -1.42
C TRP A 63 5.34 -7.14 -2.77
N PRO A 64 6.55 -7.60 -2.92
CA PRO A 64 7.48 -8.14 -1.92
C PRO A 64 8.47 -7.06 -1.44
N TYR A 65 8.00 -6.14 -0.65
CA TYR A 65 8.76 -5.02 -0.09
C TYR A 65 8.66 -5.03 1.43
N ASP A 66 9.29 -4.04 2.09
CA ASP A 66 9.25 -3.90 3.54
C ASP A 66 9.34 -2.42 3.98
N ILE A 67 9.58 -2.19 5.26
CA ILE A 67 9.67 -0.83 5.82
C ILE A 67 10.77 0.02 5.20
N HIS A 68 11.82 -0.60 4.62
CA HIS A 68 12.93 0.11 3.99
C HIS A 68 12.52 0.85 2.70
N SER A 69 11.35 0.58 2.15
CA SER A 69 10.76 1.41 1.11
C SER A 69 10.55 2.87 1.55
N PHE A 70 10.55 3.12 2.86
CA PHE A 70 10.33 4.44 3.45
C PHE A 70 11.56 5.02 4.16
N ASP A 71 12.76 4.47 3.92
CA ASP A 71 14.01 4.94 4.54
C ASP A 71 14.18 6.46 4.41
N GLU A 72 13.91 7.00 3.22
CA GLU A 72 14.06 8.43 2.96
C GLU A 72 12.77 9.24 3.16
N VAL A 73 11.60 8.63 3.06
CA VAL A 73 10.32 9.30 3.34
C VAL A 73 10.18 9.64 4.82
N THR A 74 10.55 8.70 5.68
CA THR A 74 10.39 8.80 7.14
C THR A 74 11.05 10.06 7.72
N PRO A 75 12.35 10.34 7.49
CA PRO A 75 12.98 11.55 8.03
C PRO A 75 12.41 12.84 7.44
N ARG A 76 11.99 12.84 6.17
CA ARG A 76 11.36 14.01 5.53
C ARG A 76 10.04 14.38 6.22
N LEU A 77 9.19 13.40 6.52
CA LEU A 77 7.94 13.62 7.23
C LEU A 77 8.17 14.00 8.71
N ALA A 78 9.12 13.35 9.37
CA ALA A 78 9.50 13.71 10.74
C ALA A 78 9.98 15.17 10.83
N SER A 79 10.80 15.62 9.88
CA SER A 79 11.27 17.01 9.77
C SER A 79 10.12 17.98 9.45
N ALA A 80 9.08 17.52 8.78
CA ALA A 80 7.86 18.29 8.52
C ALA A 80 6.89 18.32 9.74
N GLY A 81 7.28 17.73 10.88
CA GLY A 81 6.54 17.76 12.13
C GLY A 81 5.57 16.61 12.35
N PHE A 82 5.59 15.57 11.51
CA PHE A 82 4.73 14.40 11.70
C PHE A 82 5.27 13.43 12.75
N ARG A 83 4.36 12.74 13.43
CA ARG A 83 4.62 11.46 14.08
C ARG A 83 4.51 10.36 13.02
N VAL A 84 5.61 9.79 12.59
CA VAL A 84 5.67 8.82 11.49
C VAL A 84 5.77 7.42 12.05
N ILE A 85 4.84 6.55 11.65
CA ILE A 85 4.79 5.14 12.03
C ILE A 85 4.95 4.28 10.78
N VAL A 86 5.93 3.38 10.78
CA VAL A 86 6.20 2.47 9.65
C VAL A 86 6.18 1.04 10.16
N PRO A 87 5.04 0.34 10.11
CA PRO A 87 4.94 -1.04 10.58
C PRO A 87 5.40 -2.05 9.53
N TYR A 88 5.95 -3.16 9.98
CA TYR A 88 5.97 -4.40 9.21
C TYR A 88 4.56 -5.00 9.15
N ALA A 89 4.10 -5.32 7.96
CA ALA A 89 2.85 -6.02 7.76
C ALA A 89 2.89 -7.45 8.37
N ARG A 90 1.73 -8.07 8.55
CA ARG A 90 1.65 -9.49 8.93
C ARG A 90 2.47 -10.37 7.98
N GLY A 91 3.26 -11.29 8.53
CA GLY A 91 4.15 -12.15 7.74
C GLY A 91 5.43 -11.48 7.27
N TYR A 92 5.83 -10.34 7.87
CA TYR A 92 7.06 -9.64 7.53
C TYR A 92 7.89 -9.27 8.76
N GLY A 93 9.20 -9.34 8.59
CA GLY A 93 10.16 -8.93 9.61
C GLY A 93 9.85 -9.53 10.97
N PRO A 94 9.90 -8.78 12.07
CA PRO A 94 9.64 -9.29 13.42
C PRO A 94 8.15 -9.32 13.79
N THR A 95 7.22 -8.90 12.92
CA THR A 95 5.78 -9.00 13.21
C THR A 95 5.36 -10.45 13.33
N SER A 96 4.75 -10.83 14.45
CA SER A 96 4.34 -12.20 14.76
C SER A 96 2.91 -12.27 15.25
N PHE A 97 2.28 -13.42 15.09
CA PHE A 97 0.95 -13.67 15.66
C PHE A 97 1.06 -13.97 17.16
N LEU A 98 0.16 -13.39 17.96
CA LEU A 98 0.08 -13.60 19.40
C LEU A 98 -0.39 -15.03 19.76
N SER A 99 -1.07 -15.71 18.83
CA SER A 99 -1.54 -17.08 19.01
C SER A 99 -1.26 -17.94 17.80
N SER A 100 -0.86 -19.18 18.01
CA SER A 100 -0.75 -20.21 16.98
C SER A 100 -2.07 -20.55 16.33
N GLU A 101 -3.18 -20.36 17.04
CA GLU A 101 -4.55 -20.65 16.58
C GLU A 101 -5.10 -19.59 15.60
N THR A 102 -4.47 -18.41 15.54
CA THR A 102 -4.91 -17.36 14.60
C THR A 102 -4.61 -17.78 13.16
N ALA A 103 -5.62 -17.73 12.30
CA ALA A 103 -5.47 -18.07 10.89
C ALA A 103 -4.45 -17.16 10.19
N ARG A 104 -3.54 -17.75 9.40
CA ARG A 104 -2.54 -17.03 8.60
C ARG A 104 -3.18 -16.49 7.32
N THR A 105 -4.21 -15.66 7.49
CA THR A 105 -4.89 -15.03 6.38
C THR A 105 -4.15 -13.79 5.89
N GLY A 106 -3.97 -13.69 4.58
CA GLY A 106 -3.43 -12.50 3.90
C GLY A 106 -4.51 -11.71 3.16
N GLN A 107 -5.81 -11.93 3.45
CA GLN A 107 -6.88 -11.19 2.77
C GLN A 107 -6.78 -9.68 3.05
N PRO A 108 -7.15 -8.83 2.08
CA PRO A 108 -6.92 -7.40 2.19
C PRO A 108 -7.56 -6.71 3.40
N SER A 109 -8.76 -7.14 3.79
CA SER A 109 -9.43 -6.58 4.98
C SER A 109 -8.68 -6.89 6.28
N ALA A 110 -7.97 -8.03 6.35
CA ALA A 110 -7.16 -8.37 7.52
C ALA A 110 -6.00 -7.39 7.73
N LEU A 111 -5.31 -6.99 6.65
CA LEU A 111 -4.22 -6.00 6.72
C LEU A 111 -4.75 -4.61 7.13
N ALA A 112 -5.96 -4.27 6.69
CA ALA A 112 -6.61 -3.03 7.10
C ALA A 112 -7.02 -3.05 8.58
N VAL A 113 -7.52 -4.17 9.07
CA VAL A 113 -7.83 -4.40 10.51
C VAL A 113 -6.57 -4.28 11.35
N ASP A 114 -5.43 -4.83 10.91
CA ASP A 114 -4.14 -4.69 11.60
C ASP A 114 -3.74 -3.22 11.72
N THR A 115 -3.95 -2.43 10.67
CA THR A 115 -3.66 -0.99 10.70
C THR A 115 -4.49 -0.28 11.77
N ILE A 116 -5.78 -0.58 11.87
CA ILE A 116 -6.66 -0.02 12.90
C ILE A 116 -6.24 -0.48 14.30
N ALA A 117 -5.93 -1.78 14.47
CA ALA A 117 -5.47 -2.32 15.75
C ALA A 117 -4.16 -1.66 16.21
N LEU A 118 -3.23 -1.41 15.27
CA LEU A 118 -2.00 -0.68 15.56
C LEU A 118 -2.28 0.77 15.98
N MET A 119 -3.20 1.46 15.29
CA MET A 119 -3.63 2.81 15.68
C MET A 119 -4.20 2.83 17.11
N ASP A 120 -5.01 1.84 17.45
CA ASP A 120 -5.60 1.72 18.80
C ASP A 120 -4.53 1.48 19.86
N ALA A 121 -3.60 0.55 19.61
CA ALA A 121 -2.49 0.24 20.50
C ALA A 121 -1.55 1.44 20.73
N LEU A 122 -1.34 2.27 19.71
CA LEU A 122 -0.53 3.49 19.78
C LEU A 122 -1.29 4.74 20.23
N ASN A 123 -2.58 4.61 20.59
CA ASN A 123 -3.48 5.70 20.94
C ASN A 123 -3.60 6.78 19.86
N ILE A 124 -3.53 6.38 18.58
CA ILE A 124 -3.69 7.26 17.42
C ILE A 124 -5.18 7.30 17.04
N LYS A 125 -5.84 8.41 17.31
CA LYS A 125 -7.27 8.58 17.00
C LYS A 125 -7.52 8.73 15.51
N GLN A 126 -6.67 9.49 14.81
CA GLN A 126 -6.77 9.77 13.39
C GLN A 126 -5.36 9.92 12.79
N ALA A 127 -5.15 9.40 11.58
CA ALA A 127 -3.87 9.50 10.87
C ALA A 127 -4.05 9.81 9.38
N THR A 128 -3.02 10.37 8.76
CA THR A 128 -2.82 10.26 7.31
C THR A 128 -2.23 8.89 7.03
N ILE A 129 -2.86 8.12 6.14
CA ILE A 129 -2.40 6.76 5.81
C ILE A 129 -1.89 6.75 4.38
N ALA A 130 -0.65 6.33 4.18
CA ALA A 130 0.00 6.34 2.90
C ALA A 130 0.62 4.99 2.60
N GLY A 131 0.52 4.52 1.36
CA GLY A 131 1.08 3.23 1.01
C GLY A 131 1.19 3.00 -0.50
N PHE A 132 1.83 1.88 -0.84
CA PHE A 132 1.92 1.37 -2.19
C PHE A 132 1.65 -0.13 -2.19
N ASP A 133 1.25 -0.71 -3.31
CA ASP A 133 0.91 -2.14 -3.46
C ASP A 133 -0.15 -2.60 -2.42
N TRP A 134 0.13 -3.62 -1.59
CA TRP A 134 -0.78 -4.05 -0.52
C TRP A 134 -1.03 -2.92 0.51
N GLY A 135 -0.01 -2.10 0.76
CA GLY A 135 -0.14 -0.95 1.66
C GLY A 135 -1.12 0.11 1.14
N ALA A 136 -1.11 0.40 -0.17
CA ALA A 136 -2.08 1.28 -0.79
C ALA A 136 -3.50 0.71 -0.70
N ARG A 137 -3.65 -0.59 -0.96
CA ARG A 137 -4.94 -1.28 -0.81
C ARG A 137 -5.44 -1.22 0.64
N SER A 138 -4.55 -1.40 1.62
CA SER A 138 -4.92 -1.28 3.03
C SER A 138 -5.35 0.13 3.37
N ALA A 139 -4.66 1.16 2.87
CA ALA A 139 -5.04 2.57 3.05
C ALA A 139 -6.44 2.86 2.47
N ASP A 140 -6.71 2.41 1.25
CA ASP A 140 -8.02 2.54 0.60
C ASP A 140 -9.13 1.86 1.43
N ILE A 141 -8.88 0.64 1.92
CA ILE A 141 -9.84 -0.13 2.72
C ILE A 141 -10.10 0.57 4.07
N VAL A 142 -9.05 1.03 4.76
CA VAL A 142 -9.21 1.79 6.01
C VAL A 142 -10.03 3.05 5.78
N ALA A 143 -9.77 3.78 4.70
CA ALA A 143 -10.50 5.00 4.37
C ALA A 143 -11.99 4.76 4.10
N VAL A 144 -12.34 3.61 3.53
CA VAL A 144 -13.74 3.22 3.27
C VAL A 144 -14.45 2.71 4.52
N LEU A 145 -13.80 1.86 5.30
CA LEU A 145 -14.44 1.18 6.44
C LEU A 145 -14.43 2.02 7.71
N TRP A 146 -13.43 2.88 7.89
CA TRP A 146 -13.24 3.73 9.08
C TRP A 146 -12.85 5.17 8.70
N PRO A 147 -13.68 5.89 7.91
CA PRO A 147 -13.34 7.23 7.44
C PRO A 147 -13.03 8.22 8.56
N ASP A 148 -13.66 8.09 9.73
CA ASP A 148 -13.41 8.93 10.89
C ASP A 148 -12.01 8.73 11.51
N ARG A 149 -11.33 7.65 11.17
CA ARG A 149 -9.95 7.34 11.59
C ARG A 149 -8.90 7.91 10.62
N VAL A 150 -9.33 8.46 9.49
CA VAL A 150 -8.45 8.86 8.38
C VAL A 150 -8.53 10.36 8.14
N LYS A 151 -7.39 11.04 8.26
CA LYS A 151 -7.24 12.46 7.89
C LYS A 151 -7.19 12.65 6.38
N GLY A 152 -6.54 11.72 5.70
CA GLY A 152 -6.41 11.64 4.26
C GLY A 152 -5.55 10.44 3.87
N ILE A 153 -5.57 10.06 2.60
CA ILE A 153 -4.76 8.94 2.10
C ILE A 153 -3.84 9.33 0.95
N VAL A 154 -2.70 8.64 0.87
CA VAL A 154 -1.86 8.57 -0.34
C VAL A 154 -1.85 7.13 -0.81
N SER A 155 -2.35 6.88 -2.02
CA SER A 155 -2.46 5.54 -2.61
C SER A 155 -1.69 5.49 -3.92
N VAL A 156 -0.60 4.72 -3.97
CA VAL A 156 0.13 4.47 -5.23
C VAL A 156 -0.67 3.47 -6.06
N SER A 157 -0.79 3.75 -7.35
CA SER A 157 -1.58 2.99 -8.34
C SER A 157 -3.11 3.06 -8.16
N GLY A 158 -3.59 3.99 -7.34
CA GLY A 158 -4.97 4.43 -7.35
C GLY A 158 -5.91 3.65 -6.44
N TYR A 159 -7.14 3.39 -6.90
CA TYR A 159 -8.17 2.67 -6.15
C TYR A 159 -7.97 1.16 -6.30
N LEU A 160 -7.56 0.49 -5.21
CA LEU A 160 -7.16 -0.92 -5.22
C LEU A 160 -8.13 -1.86 -4.50
N ILE A 161 -9.32 -1.37 -4.11
CA ILE A 161 -10.35 -2.22 -3.49
C ILE A 161 -10.97 -3.12 -4.56
N GLY A 162 -10.96 -4.42 -4.29
CA GLY A 162 -11.59 -5.45 -5.11
C GLY A 162 -12.04 -6.60 -4.25
N GLY A 163 -12.99 -7.38 -4.74
CA GLY A 163 -13.48 -8.60 -4.09
C GLY A 163 -13.13 -9.84 -4.90
N GLN A 164 -13.34 -11.02 -4.31
CA GLN A 164 -13.06 -12.31 -4.95
C GLN A 164 -13.79 -12.49 -6.29
N GLU A 165 -15.03 -12.01 -6.42
CA GLU A 165 -15.80 -12.14 -7.66
C GLU A 165 -15.14 -11.39 -8.83
N ALA A 166 -14.58 -10.20 -8.57
CA ALA A 166 -13.82 -9.47 -9.58
C ALA A 166 -12.54 -10.22 -9.97
N GLY A 167 -11.87 -10.86 -8.99
CA GLY A 167 -10.65 -11.65 -9.21
C GLY A 167 -10.87 -12.94 -10.03
N LYS A 168 -12.11 -13.42 -10.15
CA LYS A 168 -12.45 -14.57 -11.00
C LYS A 168 -12.65 -14.21 -12.48
N MET A 169 -12.75 -12.92 -12.80
CA MET A 169 -12.96 -12.46 -14.17
C MET A 169 -11.64 -12.42 -14.93
N PRO A 170 -11.56 -13.01 -16.15
CA PRO A 170 -10.34 -12.99 -16.93
C PRO A 170 -10.00 -11.58 -17.40
N LEU A 171 -8.72 -11.26 -17.39
CA LEU A 171 -8.18 -10.02 -17.91
C LEU A 171 -7.64 -10.20 -19.37
N PRO A 172 -7.37 -9.11 -20.09
CA PRO A 172 -6.67 -9.20 -21.37
C PRO A 172 -5.31 -9.90 -21.19
N PRO A 173 -4.85 -10.69 -22.19
CA PRO A 173 -3.64 -11.53 -22.08
C PRO A 173 -2.38 -10.79 -21.61
N LYS A 174 -2.20 -9.51 -21.99
CA LYS A 174 -1.08 -8.69 -21.53
C LYS A 174 -1.11 -8.44 -20.02
N ALA A 175 -2.29 -8.18 -19.45
CA ALA A 175 -2.45 -7.98 -18.02
C ALA A 175 -2.27 -9.30 -17.24
N GLU A 176 -2.80 -10.43 -17.79
CA GLU A 176 -2.57 -11.75 -17.22
C GLU A 176 -1.07 -12.10 -17.19
N LEU A 177 -0.34 -11.79 -18.25
CA LEU A 177 1.10 -11.98 -18.31
C LEU A 177 1.85 -11.17 -17.23
N GLN A 178 1.43 -9.96 -16.94
CA GLN A 178 2.02 -9.16 -15.87
C GLN A 178 1.75 -9.75 -14.47
N TRP A 179 0.60 -10.41 -14.30
CA TRP A 179 0.22 -11.06 -13.03
C TRP A 179 0.44 -12.58 -13.02
N TRP A 180 1.34 -13.09 -13.87
CA TRP A 180 1.64 -14.51 -14.01
C TRP A 180 1.88 -15.24 -12.67
N TYR A 181 2.48 -14.57 -11.71
CA TYR A 181 2.81 -15.14 -10.42
C TYR A 181 1.58 -15.50 -9.57
N GLN A 182 0.43 -14.87 -9.79
CA GLN A 182 -0.81 -15.25 -9.11
C GLN A 182 -1.24 -16.67 -9.48
N TYR A 183 -1.10 -17.04 -10.75
CA TYR A 183 -1.39 -18.39 -11.23
C TYR A 183 -0.33 -19.40 -10.77
N TYR A 184 0.91 -18.98 -10.69
CA TYR A 184 1.97 -19.79 -10.08
C TYR A 184 1.63 -20.09 -8.62
N PHE A 185 1.26 -19.12 -7.83
CA PHE A 185 0.89 -19.26 -6.42
C PHE A 185 -0.43 -20.02 -6.21
N ALA A 186 -1.28 -20.12 -7.19
CA ALA A 186 -2.50 -20.94 -7.17
C ALA A 186 -2.19 -22.43 -6.99
N THR A 187 -1.00 -22.88 -7.39
CA THR A 187 -0.58 -24.29 -7.36
C THR A 187 0.30 -24.61 -6.15
N GLU A 188 0.34 -25.91 -5.75
CA GLU A 188 1.30 -26.35 -4.72
C GLU A 188 2.76 -26.20 -5.20
N ARG A 189 3.02 -26.45 -6.49
CA ARG A 189 4.34 -26.17 -7.07
C ARG A 189 4.76 -24.71 -6.88
N GLY A 190 3.82 -23.78 -7.01
CA GLY A 190 4.09 -22.35 -6.80
C GLY A 190 4.38 -22.02 -5.35
N ARG A 191 3.63 -22.60 -4.42
CA ARG A 191 3.85 -22.47 -2.98
C ARG A 191 5.25 -22.98 -2.59
N GLU A 192 5.59 -24.19 -2.99
CA GLU A 192 6.91 -24.78 -2.72
C GLU A 192 8.03 -23.98 -3.37
N GLY A 193 7.84 -23.56 -4.63
CA GLY A 193 8.81 -22.75 -5.35
C GLY A 193 9.07 -21.41 -4.66
N TYR A 194 8.01 -20.72 -4.23
CA TYR A 194 8.16 -19.47 -3.49
C TYR A 194 8.83 -19.68 -2.13
N SER A 195 8.46 -20.74 -1.39
CA SER A 195 9.11 -21.09 -0.13
C SER A 195 10.61 -21.30 -0.30
N LYS A 196 11.02 -21.97 -1.38
CA LYS A 196 12.42 -22.30 -1.64
C LYS A 196 13.23 -21.13 -2.20
N TYR A 197 12.64 -20.32 -3.07
CA TYR A 197 13.33 -19.30 -3.87
C TYR A 197 12.75 -17.90 -3.62
N ARG A 198 12.22 -17.60 -2.42
CA ARG A 198 11.48 -16.36 -2.15
C ARG A 198 12.29 -15.09 -2.37
N ARG A 199 13.60 -15.12 -2.09
CA ARG A 199 14.48 -13.96 -2.31
C ARG A 199 14.69 -13.70 -3.80
N GLU A 200 15.06 -14.72 -4.55
CA GLU A 200 15.25 -14.62 -6.00
C GLU A 200 13.93 -14.26 -6.70
N PHE A 201 12.83 -14.78 -6.19
CA PHE A 201 11.49 -14.44 -6.69
C PHE A 201 11.16 -12.96 -6.44
N ALA A 202 11.38 -12.48 -5.22
CA ALA A 202 11.16 -11.08 -4.86
C ALA A 202 12.03 -10.13 -5.68
N GLU A 203 13.32 -10.45 -5.86
CA GLU A 203 14.23 -9.67 -6.70
C GLU A 203 13.78 -9.60 -8.16
N LEU A 204 13.29 -10.72 -8.71
CA LEU A 204 12.72 -10.75 -10.06
C LEU A 204 11.50 -9.82 -10.15
N ILE A 205 10.59 -9.85 -9.14
CA ILE A 205 9.43 -8.96 -9.12
C ILE A 205 9.85 -7.49 -9.05
N TRP A 206 10.86 -7.14 -8.24
CA TRP A 206 11.38 -5.77 -8.19
C TRP A 206 11.85 -5.29 -9.56
N LYS A 207 12.65 -6.11 -10.26
CA LYS A 207 13.16 -5.81 -11.60
C LYS A 207 12.05 -5.66 -12.65
N LEU A 208 10.99 -6.47 -12.55
CA LEU A 208 9.84 -6.40 -13.46
C LEU A 208 8.92 -5.22 -13.16
N ALA A 209 8.71 -4.92 -11.89
CA ALA A 209 7.81 -3.87 -11.44
C ALA A 209 8.43 -2.46 -11.52
N SER A 210 9.76 -2.36 -11.39
CA SER A 210 10.53 -1.12 -11.48
C SER A 210 11.67 -1.25 -12.49
N PRO A 211 11.38 -1.35 -13.80
CA PRO A 211 12.37 -1.75 -14.81
C PRO A 211 13.47 -0.72 -15.06
N LYS A 212 13.29 0.53 -14.63
CA LYS A 212 14.29 1.61 -14.74
C LYS A 212 15.05 1.85 -13.43
N TRP A 213 14.61 1.25 -12.34
CA TRP A 213 15.25 1.44 -11.04
C TRP A 213 16.51 0.60 -10.89
N ALA A 214 17.65 1.27 -10.79
CA ALA A 214 18.95 0.64 -10.62
C ALA A 214 19.30 0.48 -9.12
N PHE A 215 18.55 -0.36 -8.40
CA PHE A 215 18.88 -0.71 -7.02
C PHE A 215 20.10 -1.64 -6.97
N ASP A 216 20.90 -1.52 -5.91
CA ASP A 216 22.04 -2.40 -5.68
C ASP A 216 21.66 -3.62 -4.82
N ASP A 217 22.58 -4.61 -4.77
CA ASP A 217 22.39 -5.84 -4.01
C ASP A 217 22.21 -5.57 -2.51
N ALA A 218 22.83 -4.53 -1.96
CA ALA A 218 22.72 -4.18 -0.55
C ALA A 218 21.33 -3.65 -0.21
N THR A 219 20.76 -2.84 -1.08
CA THR A 219 19.38 -2.33 -0.96
C THR A 219 18.37 -3.48 -0.95
N PHE A 220 18.49 -4.41 -1.90
CA PHE A 220 17.61 -5.57 -1.94
C PHE A 220 17.83 -6.49 -0.72
N ALA A 221 19.09 -6.83 -0.40
CA ALA A 221 19.42 -7.73 0.69
C ALA A 221 18.88 -7.25 2.05
N ARG A 222 18.88 -5.94 2.30
CA ARG A 222 18.33 -5.32 3.50
C ARG A 222 16.83 -5.59 3.64
N SER A 223 16.06 -5.36 2.59
CA SER A 223 14.61 -5.64 2.59
C SER A 223 14.31 -7.14 2.62
N ALA A 224 15.13 -7.96 1.95
CA ALA A 224 14.90 -9.40 1.84
C ALA A 224 14.95 -10.14 3.19
N ILE A 225 15.56 -9.57 4.23
CA ILE A 225 15.56 -10.12 5.60
C ILE A 225 14.11 -10.21 6.13
N ALA A 226 13.25 -9.28 5.76
CA ALA A 226 11.86 -9.27 6.22
C ALA A 226 11.06 -10.48 5.72
N PHE A 227 11.47 -11.09 4.62
CA PHE A 227 10.81 -12.27 4.03
C PHE A 227 11.17 -13.59 4.74
N ASP A 228 12.14 -13.56 5.68
CA ASP A 228 12.50 -14.73 6.50
C ASP A 228 11.53 -14.96 7.67
N ASN A 229 10.50 -14.08 7.81
CA ASN A 229 9.42 -14.29 8.76
C ASN A 229 8.76 -15.67 8.52
N PRO A 230 8.54 -16.49 9.59
CA PRO A 230 8.02 -17.85 9.44
C PRO A 230 6.62 -17.92 8.81
N ASP A 231 5.80 -16.89 8.97
CA ASP A 231 4.43 -16.83 8.44
C ASP A 231 4.38 -16.21 7.02
N HIS A 232 5.52 -15.73 6.48
CA HIS A 232 5.57 -14.96 5.22
C HIS A 232 4.97 -15.72 4.04
N VAL A 233 5.40 -16.95 3.82
CA VAL A 233 4.95 -17.77 2.69
C VAL A 233 3.44 -18.00 2.77
N ASP A 234 2.94 -18.38 3.94
CA ASP A 234 1.52 -18.67 4.13
C ASP A 234 0.65 -17.44 3.91
N ILE A 235 1.05 -16.28 4.42
CA ILE A 235 0.34 -15.01 4.22
C ILE A 235 0.32 -14.61 2.75
N VAL A 236 1.46 -14.69 2.05
CA VAL A 236 1.57 -14.31 0.63
C VAL A 236 0.73 -15.25 -0.25
N ILE A 237 0.89 -16.56 -0.08
CA ILE A 237 0.14 -17.55 -0.85
C ILE A 237 -1.37 -17.42 -0.59
N HIS A 238 -1.76 -17.22 0.68
CA HIS A 238 -3.17 -17.00 1.01
C HIS A 238 -3.73 -15.74 0.34
N ASN A 239 -3.00 -14.62 0.34
CA ASN A 239 -3.47 -13.38 -0.29
C ASN A 239 -3.81 -13.59 -1.77
N TYR A 240 -2.91 -14.20 -2.53
CA TYR A 240 -3.12 -14.38 -3.97
C TYR A 240 -4.15 -15.47 -4.29
N ARG A 241 -4.20 -16.56 -3.53
CA ARG A 241 -5.25 -17.58 -3.67
C ARG A 241 -6.62 -17.03 -3.31
N TRP A 242 -6.71 -16.21 -2.25
CA TRP A 242 -7.98 -15.57 -1.87
C TRP A 242 -8.47 -14.62 -2.96
N ARG A 243 -7.60 -13.83 -3.56
CA ARG A 243 -7.95 -12.92 -4.66
C ARG A 243 -8.50 -13.66 -5.89
N LEU A 244 -8.02 -14.85 -6.16
CA LEU A 244 -8.51 -15.73 -7.23
C LEU A 244 -9.73 -16.55 -6.83
N GLY A 245 -10.24 -16.42 -5.61
CA GLY A 245 -11.37 -17.19 -5.11
C GLY A 245 -11.08 -18.67 -4.86
N LEU A 246 -9.81 -19.04 -4.66
CA LEU A 246 -9.35 -20.42 -4.49
C LEU A 246 -9.32 -20.87 -3.03
N VAL A 247 -9.35 -19.93 -2.08
CA VAL A 247 -9.40 -20.20 -0.64
C VAL A 247 -10.37 -19.28 0.05
N GLN A 248 -10.89 -19.74 1.20
CA GLN A 248 -11.76 -18.93 2.06
C GLN A 248 -10.91 -17.92 2.86
N GLY A 249 -11.51 -16.78 3.20
CA GLY A 249 -10.94 -15.83 4.15
C GLY A 249 -11.26 -16.19 5.60
N ASP A 250 -10.94 -15.30 6.51
CA ASP A 250 -11.37 -15.37 7.90
C ASP A 250 -12.88 -15.02 8.00
N PRO A 251 -13.74 -15.91 8.48
CA PRO A 251 -15.17 -15.65 8.63
C PRO A 251 -15.49 -14.43 9.51
N GLY A 252 -14.60 -14.08 10.45
CA GLY A 252 -14.73 -12.86 11.25
C GLY A 252 -14.71 -11.58 10.44
N LEU A 253 -14.18 -11.62 9.21
CA LEU A 253 -14.05 -10.49 8.31
C LEU A 253 -15.10 -10.45 7.18
N ASP A 254 -15.97 -11.46 7.08
CA ASP A 254 -16.95 -11.58 5.99
C ASP A 254 -17.84 -10.32 5.82
N ARG A 255 -18.22 -9.69 6.94
CA ARG A 255 -19.01 -8.45 6.89
C ARG A 255 -18.23 -7.28 6.29
N LEU A 256 -16.92 -7.22 6.50
CA LEU A 256 -16.06 -6.20 5.91
C LEU A 256 -15.87 -6.47 4.43
N GLU A 257 -15.60 -7.71 4.06
CA GLU A 257 -15.46 -8.12 2.66
C GLU A 257 -16.74 -7.88 1.85
N ALA A 258 -17.91 -8.15 2.43
CA ALA A 258 -19.19 -7.86 1.79
C ALA A 258 -19.38 -6.36 1.50
N LYS A 259 -18.92 -5.46 2.40
CA LYS A 259 -18.93 -4.02 2.15
C LYS A 259 -17.97 -3.64 1.03
N LEU A 260 -16.76 -4.22 1.03
CA LEU A 260 -15.72 -3.94 0.04
C LEU A 260 -16.08 -4.44 -1.35
N ALA A 261 -16.81 -5.58 -1.45
CA ALA A 261 -17.28 -6.14 -2.71
C ALA A 261 -18.19 -5.18 -3.51
N ALA A 262 -18.87 -4.25 -2.83
CA ALA A 262 -19.66 -3.21 -3.47
C ALA A 262 -18.77 -2.09 -4.11
N ALA A 263 -17.46 -2.18 -3.95
CA ALA A 263 -16.48 -1.19 -4.40
C ALA A 263 -16.88 0.26 -4.04
N PRO A 264 -17.08 0.56 -2.73
CA PRO A 264 -17.59 1.84 -2.26
C PRO A 264 -16.63 2.99 -2.56
N GLN A 265 -17.15 4.22 -2.54
CA GLN A 265 -16.33 5.40 -2.77
C GLN A 265 -15.51 5.75 -1.52
N ILE A 266 -14.31 6.28 -1.75
CA ILE A 266 -13.47 6.91 -0.73
C ILE A 266 -13.92 8.37 -0.59
N THR A 267 -14.34 8.75 0.60
CA THR A 267 -14.91 10.08 0.91
C THR A 267 -13.93 11.03 1.57
N VAL A 268 -12.84 10.51 2.12
CA VAL A 268 -11.77 11.30 2.74
C VAL A 268 -10.89 11.95 1.68
N PRO A 269 -10.13 13.01 2.01
CA PRO A 269 -9.14 13.57 1.11
C PRO A 269 -8.14 12.51 0.62
N ALA A 270 -7.84 12.51 -0.68
CA ALA A 270 -7.00 11.49 -1.29
C ALA A 270 -6.06 12.07 -2.36
N VAL A 271 -4.82 11.60 -2.34
CA VAL A 271 -3.85 11.77 -3.42
C VAL A 271 -3.46 10.40 -3.95
N THR A 272 -3.64 10.19 -5.26
CA THR A 272 -3.10 9.00 -5.91
C THR A 272 -1.82 9.36 -6.66
N LEU A 273 -0.83 8.47 -6.55
CA LEU A 273 0.45 8.60 -7.25
C LEU A 273 0.62 7.46 -8.24
N GLU A 274 1.29 7.76 -9.36
CA GLU A 274 1.71 6.74 -10.33
C GLU A 274 3.11 7.09 -10.83
N GLY A 275 3.97 6.08 -11.00
CA GLY A 275 5.26 6.23 -11.65
C GLY A 275 5.13 6.08 -13.17
N ASP A 276 5.89 6.86 -13.94
CA ASP A 276 5.83 6.85 -15.40
C ASP A 276 6.41 5.59 -16.06
N GLU A 277 7.12 4.75 -15.28
CA GLU A 277 7.69 3.46 -15.70
C GLU A 277 7.27 2.30 -14.76
N ASN A 278 6.07 2.40 -14.18
CA ASN A 278 5.53 1.33 -13.36
C ASN A 278 5.27 0.09 -14.22
N GLY A 279 6.05 -0.96 -14.01
CA GLY A 279 5.94 -2.26 -14.69
C GLY A 279 4.87 -3.19 -14.09
N ALA A 280 4.36 -2.89 -12.89
CA ALA A 280 3.27 -3.64 -12.30
C ALA A 280 1.92 -3.28 -12.95
N PRO A 281 0.94 -4.21 -12.97
CA PRO A 281 -0.38 -3.91 -13.49
C PRO A 281 -1.07 -2.81 -12.69
N HIS A 282 -1.51 -1.78 -13.37
CA HIS A 282 -2.25 -0.65 -12.80
C HIS A 282 -3.32 -0.16 -13.77
N LEU A 283 -4.33 0.51 -13.26
CA LEU A 283 -5.42 1.08 -14.03
C LEU A 283 -5.09 2.51 -14.47
N ASP A 284 -5.62 2.91 -15.63
CA ASP A 284 -5.64 4.32 -16.02
C ASP A 284 -6.39 5.15 -14.95
N PRO A 285 -5.85 6.29 -14.51
CA PRO A 285 -6.49 7.15 -13.51
C PRO A 285 -7.94 7.53 -13.84
N ALA A 286 -8.28 7.70 -15.11
CA ALA A 286 -9.65 7.99 -15.54
C ALA A 286 -10.63 6.85 -15.21
N ALA A 287 -10.15 5.60 -15.11
CA ALA A 287 -11.00 4.45 -14.82
C ALA A 287 -11.48 4.43 -13.35
N TYR A 288 -10.69 4.99 -12.43
CA TYR A 288 -10.99 4.95 -11.00
C TYR A 288 -11.23 6.32 -10.34
N ALA A 289 -10.98 7.44 -11.02
CA ALA A 289 -11.13 8.78 -10.42
C ALA A 289 -12.50 9.02 -9.77
N LYS A 290 -13.58 8.50 -10.35
CA LYS A 290 -14.94 8.57 -9.79
C LYS A 290 -15.15 7.80 -8.48
N LYS A 291 -14.18 6.98 -8.09
CA LYS A 291 -14.19 6.27 -6.81
C LYS A 291 -13.78 7.14 -5.62
N PHE A 292 -13.26 8.32 -5.90
CA PHE A 292 -12.92 9.33 -4.89
C PHE A 292 -13.95 10.46 -4.94
N SER A 293 -14.80 10.56 -3.93
CA SER A 293 -15.83 11.61 -3.84
C SER A 293 -15.46 12.76 -2.90
N GLY A 294 -14.39 12.60 -2.12
CA GLY A 294 -13.77 13.67 -1.35
C GLY A 294 -12.86 14.56 -2.21
N LYS A 295 -12.06 15.41 -1.57
CA LYS A 295 -11.03 16.18 -2.25
C LYS A 295 -9.99 15.22 -2.84
N TYR A 296 -9.87 15.20 -4.16
CA TYR A 296 -9.06 14.21 -4.86
C TYR A 296 -8.07 14.86 -5.82
N LEU A 297 -6.84 14.34 -5.83
CA LEU A 297 -5.79 14.73 -6.75
C LEU A 297 -5.05 13.48 -7.23
N HIS A 298 -4.74 13.43 -8.54
CA HIS A 298 -3.83 12.44 -9.12
C HIS A 298 -2.53 13.11 -9.53
N ARG A 299 -1.39 12.44 -9.30
CA ARG A 299 -0.06 12.90 -9.75
C ARG A 299 0.68 11.77 -10.46
N LEU A 300 1.16 12.05 -11.66
CA LEU A 300 2.14 11.23 -12.36
C LEU A 300 3.54 11.70 -11.98
N VAL A 301 4.35 10.81 -11.41
CA VAL A 301 5.75 11.06 -11.05
C VAL A 301 6.63 10.58 -12.19
N LYS A 302 7.37 11.52 -12.81
CA LYS A 302 8.20 11.27 -13.99
C LYS A 302 9.66 11.10 -13.61
N GLY A 303 10.41 10.47 -14.51
CA GLY A 303 11.87 10.27 -14.34
C GLY A 303 12.28 8.81 -14.34
N GLY A 304 11.44 7.94 -14.89
CA GLY A 304 11.69 6.50 -14.92
C GLY A 304 11.27 5.81 -13.63
N ILE A 305 10.28 6.36 -12.93
CA ILE A 305 9.82 5.87 -11.63
C ILE A 305 8.92 4.64 -11.81
N GLY A 306 9.27 3.59 -11.11
CA GLY A 306 8.56 2.31 -11.14
C GLY A 306 7.54 2.15 -10.01
N HIS A 307 7.40 0.91 -9.57
CA HIS A 307 6.37 0.49 -8.62
C HIS A 307 6.69 0.85 -7.17
N ASN A 308 7.95 0.76 -6.75
CA ASN A 308 8.39 1.12 -5.41
C ASN A 308 8.58 2.64 -5.28
N LEU A 309 7.53 3.38 -5.64
CA LEU A 309 7.54 4.83 -5.75
C LEU A 309 8.06 5.53 -4.46
N PRO A 310 7.73 5.10 -3.23
CA PRO A 310 8.27 5.77 -2.04
C PRO A 310 9.81 5.67 -1.93
N GLN A 311 10.43 4.61 -2.46
CA GLN A 311 11.89 4.47 -2.46
C GLN A 311 12.54 5.09 -3.71
N GLU A 312 11.84 5.07 -4.85
CA GLU A 312 12.33 5.62 -6.12
C GLU A 312 12.15 7.15 -6.21
N ALA A 313 11.12 7.70 -5.54
CA ALA A 313 10.81 9.12 -5.55
C ALA A 313 10.32 9.60 -4.15
N PRO A 314 11.17 9.50 -3.12
CA PRO A 314 10.78 9.76 -1.73
C PRO A 314 10.24 11.17 -1.49
N GLU A 315 10.77 12.18 -2.19
CA GLU A 315 10.28 13.55 -2.08
C GLU A 315 8.85 13.70 -2.59
N ALA A 316 8.55 13.12 -3.74
CA ALA A 316 7.20 13.18 -4.32
C ALA A 316 6.18 12.48 -3.42
N PHE A 317 6.57 11.34 -2.83
CA PHE A 317 5.73 10.60 -1.89
C PHE A 317 5.51 11.39 -0.59
N ALA A 318 6.59 11.90 0.03
CA ALA A 318 6.49 12.69 1.26
C ALA A 318 5.65 13.97 1.04
N GLN A 319 5.84 14.66 -0.08
CA GLN A 319 5.07 15.86 -0.40
C GLN A 319 3.58 15.55 -0.57
N ALA A 320 3.22 14.39 -1.15
CA ALA A 320 1.83 13.97 -1.26
C ALA A 320 1.18 13.76 0.12
N VAL A 321 1.92 13.16 1.07
CA VAL A 321 1.47 12.97 2.47
C VAL A 321 1.25 14.33 3.15
N ILE A 322 2.19 15.27 2.99
CA ILE A 322 2.08 16.63 3.55
C ILE A 322 0.87 17.35 2.97
N ASP A 323 0.65 17.27 1.67
CA ASP A 323 -0.44 17.99 0.98
C ASP A 323 -1.82 17.46 1.37
N VAL A 324 -1.98 16.13 1.41
CA VAL A 324 -3.27 15.53 1.76
C VAL A 324 -3.62 15.78 3.23
N SER A 325 -2.64 15.89 4.12
CA SER A 325 -2.85 16.15 5.54
C SER A 325 -3.40 17.55 5.83
N LYS A 326 -3.22 18.49 4.89
CA LYS A 326 -3.69 19.88 4.98
C LYS A 326 -5.06 20.09 4.33
N SER A 327 -5.68 19.01 3.83
CA SER A 327 -6.89 19.08 2.98
C SER A 327 -8.22 19.15 3.76
#